data_72af6af02cc6b6861ff8e109461e9a8a
#
_entry.id   72af6af02cc6b6861ff8e109461e9a8a
#
_cell.length_a   1.000
_cell.length_b   1.000
_cell.length_c   1.000
_cell.angle_alpha   90.00
_cell.angle_beta   90.00
_cell.angle_gamma   90.00
#
_symmetry.space_group_name_H-M   'P 1'
#
loop_
_entity.id
_entity.type
_entity.pdbx_description
1 polymer ?
#
loop_
_entity_poly.entity_id
_entity_poly.type
_entity_poly.pdbx_seq_one_letter_code
_entity_poly.pdbx_strand_id
1 'polypeptide(L)'
;MLQQVMTNPGEITFREVPVPEVKDDQVLVKIRNIGICGSDIHVYHGKHPFTKYPVTQGHEVSGEIAEIGKNVSGFQIGQKVTIEPQVYCGHCYPCRHGKYNLCEELKVMGFQTTGTASEYFAVDASKVTPIPEDMSYEEGAMIEPLAVAVHGVKQMGDVKGMNITVIGAGPIGNLVAQTAKGMGAAKVMITDVSDLRLEKAKECGIDVCVNTLHKDFGEAMVEAFGPDKADVIYDCAGNNITMGQAIKYARDRKSVV
;
A
#
# COMPACT_ATOMS: atom_id res chain seq x y z
N MET A 1 -7.52 -26.37 -6.07
CA MET A 1 -7.54 -24.93 -6.37
C MET A 1 -6.25 -24.53 -7.10
N LEU A 2 -6.34 -23.50 -7.94
CA LEU A 2 -5.18 -22.95 -8.62
C LEU A 2 -4.39 -22.02 -7.68
N GLN A 3 -3.07 -22.14 -7.69
CA GLN A 3 -2.16 -21.30 -6.91
C GLN A 3 -1.00 -20.83 -7.78
N GLN A 4 -0.69 -19.53 -7.74
CA GLN A 4 0.51 -18.93 -8.34
C GLN A 4 1.74 -19.27 -7.50
N VAL A 5 2.83 -19.62 -8.15
CA VAL A 5 4.13 -19.82 -7.49
C VAL A 5 5.23 -19.20 -8.35
N MET A 6 6.01 -18.34 -7.76
CA MET A 6 7.26 -17.88 -8.35
C MET A 6 8.38 -18.82 -7.89
N THR A 7 8.87 -19.62 -8.83
CA THR A 7 9.88 -20.67 -8.55
C THR A 7 11.28 -20.11 -8.47
N ASN A 8 11.58 -19.12 -9.31
CA ASN A 8 12.82 -18.37 -9.37
C ASN A 8 12.51 -16.93 -9.83
N PRO A 9 13.46 -15.99 -9.77
CA PRO A 9 13.32 -14.69 -10.40
C PRO A 9 12.94 -14.82 -11.88
N GLY A 10 11.87 -14.12 -12.28
CA GLY A 10 11.35 -14.12 -13.65
C GLY A 10 10.48 -15.33 -14.02
N GLU A 11 10.33 -16.32 -13.13
CA GLU A 11 9.57 -17.52 -13.41
C GLU A 11 8.31 -17.63 -12.56
N ILE A 12 7.15 -17.39 -13.16
CA ILE A 12 5.83 -17.60 -12.54
C ILE A 12 5.20 -18.85 -13.14
N THR A 13 4.78 -19.76 -12.28
CA THR A 13 4.04 -20.97 -12.63
C THR A 13 2.72 -21.03 -11.88
N PHE A 14 1.79 -21.81 -12.38
CA PHE A 14 0.53 -22.12 -11.72
C PHE A 14 0.47 -23.63 -11.46
N ARG A 15 0.02 -24.00 -10.26
CA ARG A 15 -0.13 -25.41 -9.88
C ARG A 15 -1.48 -25.66 -9.23
N GLU A 16 -2.00 -26.84 -9.38
CA GLU A 16 -3.15 -27.30 -8.62
C GLU A 16 -2.70 -27.80 -7.25
N VAL A 17 -3.36 -27.29 -6.21
CA VAL A 17 -3.15 -27.68 -4.82
C VAL A 17 -4.51 -27.92 -4.14
N PRO A 18 -4.57 -28.72 -3.06
CA PRO A 18 -5.79 -28.83 -2.27
C PRO A 18 -6.25 -27.47 -1.75
N VAL A 19 -7.56 -27.29 -1.57
CA VAL A 19 -8.08 -26.15 -0.79
C VAL A 19 -7.59 -26.32 0.64
N PRO A 20 -7.05 -25.26 1.30
CA PRO A 20 -6.53 -25.40 2.65
C PRO A 20 -7.65 -25.70 3.65
N GLU A 21 -7.36 -26.57 4.61
CA GLU A 21 -8.26 -26.83 5.74
C GLU A 21 -8.29 -25.62 6.68
N VAL A 22 -9.48 -25.29 7.16
CA VAL A 22 -9.71 -24.16 8.09
C VAL A 22 -9.49 -24.64 9.52
N LYS A 23 -8.56 -23.99 10.22
CA LYS A 23 -8.34 -24.24 11.65
C LYS A 23 -9.41 -23.51 12.48
N ASP A 24 -9.50 -23.88 13.75
CA ASP A 24 -10.51 -23.39 14.68
C ASP A 24 -10.64 -21.85 14.75
N ASP A 25 -9.52 -21.13 14.68
CA ASP A 25 -9.46 -19.65 14.79
C ASP A 25 -9.25 -18.95 13.43
N GLN A 26 -9.43 -19.68 12.32
CA GLN A 26 -9.24 -19.19 10.96
C GLN A 26 -10.55 -19.02 10.21
N VAL A 27 -10.46 -18.26 9.13
CA VAL A 27 -11.48 -18.24 8.07
C VAL A 27 -10.83 -18.61 6.73
N LEU A 28 -11.62 -19.20 5.84
CA LEU A 28 -11.27 -19.38 4.44
C LEU A 28 -11.82 -18.22 3.65
N VAL A 29 -10.93 -17.51 2.97
CA VAL A 29 -11.32 -16.43 2.08
C VAL A 29 -11.21 -16.92 0.63
N LYS A 30 -12.30 -16.82 -0.11
CA LYS A 30 -12.30 -16.97 -1.57
C LYS A 30 -11.81 -15.66 -2.16
N ILE A 31 -10.62 -15.68 -2.73
CA ILE A 31 -9.97 -14.50 -3.27
C ILE A 31 -10.68 -14.04 -4.55
N ARG A 32 -10.96 -12.76 -4.66
CA ARG A 32 -11.63 -12.14 -5.81
C ARG A 32 -10.70 -11.24 -6.60
N ASN A 33 -9.99 -10.35 -5.92
CA ASN A 33 -9.05 -9.42 -6.56
C ASN A 33 -7.75 -9.36 -5.76
N ILE A 34 -6.64 -9.22 -6.49
CA ILE A 34 -5.30 -9.04 -5.93
C ILE A 34 -4.65 -7.86 -6.65
N GLY A 35 -4.16 -6.87 -5.90
CA GLY A 35 -3.29 -5.81 -6.38
C GLY A 35 -1.87 -6.33 -6.64
N ILE A 36 -1.16 -5.68 -7.54
CA ILE A 36 0.25 -5.95 -7.81
C ILE A 36 1.08 -4.80 -7.26
N CYS A 37 1.75 -5.03 -6.14
CA CYS A 37 2.63 -4.07 -5.51
C CYS A 37 3.96 -3.91 -6.25
N GLY A 38 4.59 -2.75 -6.14
CA GLY A 38 5.96 -2.55 -6.61
C GLY A 38 6.95 -3.54 -6.00
N SER A 39 6.70 -3.99 -4.77
CA SER A 39 7.50 -5.03 -4.11
C SER A 39 7.38 -6.40 -4.78
N ASP A 40 6.21 -6.75 -5.35
CA ASP A 40 6.03 -7.97 -6.13
C ASP A 40 6.90 -7.95 -7.39
N ILE A 41 7.00 -6.77 -8.03
CA ILE A 41 7.89 -6.57 -9.18
C ILE A 41 9.36 -6.69 -8.77
N HIS A 42 9.75 -6.21 -7.58
CA HIS A 42 11.10 -6.42 -7.05
C HIS A 42 11.40 -7.90 -6.77
N VAL A 43 10.42 -8.66 -6.25
CA VAL A 43 10.54 -10.12 -6.11
C VAL A 43 10.71 -10.76 -7.49
N TYR A 44 9.87 -10.40 -8.47
CA TYR A 44 9.97 -10.92 -9.83
C TYR A 44 11.37 -10.74 -10.44
N HIS A 45 12.01 -9.60 -10.17
CA HIS A 45 13.37 -9.30 -10.65
C HIS A 45 14.50 -9.83 -9.74
N GLY A 46 14.19 -10.58 -8.67
CA GLY A 46 15.20 -11.08 -7.74
C GLY A 46 15.86 -10.00 -6.89
N LYS A 47 15.25 -8.83 -6.76
CA LYS A 47 15.79 -7.65 -6.07
C LYS A 47 15.23 -7.45 -4.66
N HIS A 48 14.23 -8.22 -4.26
CA HIS A 48 13.65 -8.09 -2.93
C HIS A 48 14.56 -8.77 -1.89
N PRO A 49 15.08 -8.04 -0.87
CA PRO A 49 16.18 -8.54 -0.03
C PRO A 49 15.77 -9.65 0.94
N PHE A 50 14.48 -9.80 1.24
CA PHE A 50 14.00 -10.71 2.28
C PHE A 50 13.16 -11.87 1.75
N THR A 51 12.95 -11.98 0.44
CA THR A 51 12.16 -13.09 -0.15
C THR A 51 13.05 -14.23 -0.59
N LYS A 52 12.62 -15.43 -0.26
CA LYS A 52 13.23 -16.69 -0.71
C LYS A 52 12.28 -17.40 -1.67
N TYR A 53 12.84 -18.04 -2.71
CA TYR A 53 12.08 -18.85 -3.66
C TYR A 53 12.06 -20.33 -3.25
N PRO A 54 10.99 -21.09 -3.57
CA PRO A 54 9.77 -20.64 -4.20
C PRO A 54 8.88 -19.82 -3.27
N VAL A 55 8.07 -18.89 -3.81
CA VAL A 55 7.13 -18.07 -3.06
C VAL A 55 5.81 -17.91 -3.80
N THR A 56 4.70 -17.95 -3.08
CA THR A 56 3.38 -17.49 -3.55
C THR A 56 3.23 -16.04 -3.12
N GLN A 57 3.05 -15.14 -4.09
CA GLN A 57 2.93 -13.70 -3.85
C GLN A 57 1.49 -13.27 -3.49
N GLY A 58 1.26 -11.97 -3.46
CA GLY A 58 -0.05 -11.35 -3.21
C GLY A 58 -0.26 -10.99 -1.74
N HIS A 59 -0.57 -9.70 -1.51
CA HIS A 59 -0.81 -9.13 -0.18
C HIS A 59 -1.80 -7.95 -0.21
N GLU A 60 -2.08 -7.40 -1.36
CA GLU A 60 -3.12 -6.39 -1.59
C GLU A 60 -4.37 -7.11 -2.10
N VAL A 61 -5.30 -7.47 -1.22
CA VAL A 61 -6.31 -8.47 -1.55
C VAL A 61 -7.71 -8.11 -1.05
N SER A 62 -8.70 -8.53 -1.81
CA SER A 62 -10.09 -8.61 -1.38
C SER A 62 -10.72 -9.95 -1.77
N GLY A 63 -11.73 -10.34 -1.02
CA GLY A 63 -12.44 -11.59 -1.26
C GLY A 63 -13.70 -11.69 -0.44
N GLU A 64 -14.23 -12.90 -0.33
CA GLU A 64 -15.41 -13.21 0.46
C GLU A 64 -15.16 -14.41 1.37
N ILE A 65 -15.78 -14.43 2.52
CA ILE A 65 -15.71 -15.55 3.47
C ILE A 65 -16.37 -16.78 2.86
N ALA A 66 -15.63 -17.87 2.70
CA ALA A 66 -16.11 -19.15 2.19
C ALA A 66 -16.33 -20.19 3.29
N GLU A 67 -15.55 -20.16 4.38
CA GLU A 67 -15.68 -21.05 5.54
C GLU A 67 -15.22 -20.34 6.80
N ILE A 68 -15.77 -20.73 7.96
CA ILE A 68 -15.51 -20.10 9.26
C ILE A 68 -15.13 -21.19 10.26
N GLY A 69 -13.98 -21.05 10.91
CA GLY A 69 -13.53 -21.93 11.98
C GLY A 69 -14.42 -21.87 13.22
N LYS A 70 -14.45 -22.93 13.97
CA LYS A 70 -15.45 -23.13 15.06
C LYS A 70 -15.35 -22.12 16.21
N ASN A 71 -14.18 -21.52 16.44
CA ASN A 71 -13.97 -20.50 17.48
C ASN A 71 -14.19 -19.08 16.97
N VAL A 72 -14.40 -18.89 15.67
CA VAL A 72 -14.53 -17.57 15.05
C VAL A 72 -15.97 -17.09 15.15
N SER A 73 -16.14 -15.83 15.54
CA SER A 73 -17.44 -15.13 15.58
C SER A 73 -17.34 -13.78 14.87
N GLY A 74 -18.50 -13.20 14.53
CA GLY A 74 -18.57 -11.86 13.92
C GLY A 74 -18.39 -11.83 12.40
N PHE A 75 -18.25 -12.98 11.74
CA PHE A 75 -18.22 -13.11 10.29
C PHE A 75 -19.41 -13.91 9.76
N GLN A 76 -19.72 -13.73 8.49
CA GLN A 76 -20.76 -14.47 7.77
C GLN A 76 -20.21 -15.00 6.44
N ILE A 77 -20.71 -16.17 6.01
CA ILE A 77 -20.37 -16.71 4.67
C ILE A 77 -20.85 -15.72 3.61
N GLY A 78 -20.00 -15.47 2.63
CA GLY A 78 -20.25 -14.49 1.56
C GLY A 78 -19.91 -13.05 1.93
N GLN A 79 -19.56 -12.76 3.19
CA GLN A 79 -19.17 -11.41 3.62
C GLN A 79 -17.91 -10.96 2.90
N LYS A 80 -17.94 -9.76 2.32
CA LYS A 80 -16.78 -9.14 1.67
C LYS A 80 -15.73 -8.71 2.68
N VAL A 81 -14.47 -9.01 2.38
CA VAL A 81 -13.36 -8.79 3.31
C VAL A 81 -12.07 -8.40 2.58
N THR A 82 -11.17 -7.74 3.32
CA THR A 82 -9.75 -7.60 3.00
C THR A 82 -8.89 -8.26 4.08
N ILE A 83 -7.61 -8.48 3.80
CA ILE A 83 -6.68 -9.17 4.71
C ILE A 83 -5.53 -8.23 5.07
N GLU A 84 -5.21 -8.13 6.37
CA GLU A 84 -3.99 -7.49 6.84
C GLU A 84 -2.80 -8.43 6.62
N PRO A 85 -1.83 -8.09 5.75
CA PRO A 85 -0.77 -9.02 5.36
C PRO A 85 0.36 -9.17 6.37
N GLN A 86 0.40 -8.34 7.41
CA GLN A 86 1.46 -8.36 8.41
C GLN A 86 1.31 -9.52 9.38
N VAL A 87 2.38 -10.29 9.55
CA VAL A 87 2.50 -11.37 10.54
C VAL A 87 3.52 -10.97 11.57
N TYR A 88 3.06 -10.58 12.75
CA TYR A 88 3.89 -10.08 13.85
C TYR A 88 3.90 -11.03 15.04
N CYS A 89 4.95 -10.97 15.86
CA CYS A 89 5.17 -11.91 16.97
C CYS A 89 4.25 -11.70 18.18
N GLY A 90 3.70 -10.50 18.36
CA GLY A 90 2.81 -10.13 19.48
C GLY A 90 3.51 -9.86 20.83
N HIS A 91 4.79 -10.22 21.00
CA HIS A 91 5.47 -10.19 22.32
C HIS A 91 6.70 -9.27 22.40
N CYS A 92 7.29 -8.84 21.29
CA CYS A 92 8.43 -7.91 21.29
C CYS A 92 8.02 -6.51 21.80
N TYR A 93 8.99 -5.65 22.07
CA TYR A 93 8.72 -4.31 22.60
C TYR A 93 7.75 -3.49 21.73
N PRO A 94 7.94 -3.34 20.41
CA PRO A 94 6.98 -2.65 19.54
C PRO A 94 5.57 -3.23 19.60
N CYS A 95 5.45 -4.56 19.56
CA CYS A 95 4.14 -5.22 19.59
C CYS A 95 3.37 -4.92 20.88
N ARG A 96 4.03 -5.00 22.03
CA ARG A 96 3.41 -4.67 23.32
C ARG A 96 2.98 -3.21 23.44
N HIS A 97 3.49 -2.33 22.58
CA HIS A 97 3.15 -0.90 22.52
C HIS A 97 2.26 -0.55 21.32
N GLY A 98 1.60 -1.54 20.68
CA GLY A 98 0.67 -1.35 19.57
C GLY A 98 1.32 -0.90 18.26
N LYS A 99 2.65 -1.04 18.15
CA LYS A 99 3.42 -0.70 16.93
C LYS A 99 3.79 -1.96 16.16
N TYR A 100 2.79 -2.71 15.73
CA TYR A 100 2.96 -4.02 15.08
C TYR A 100 3.79 -3.95 13.79
N ASN A 101 3.67 -2.84 13.04
CA ASN A 101 4.47 -2.57 11.84
C ASN A 101 5.99 -2.44 12.12
N LEU A 102 6.40 -2.27 13.37
CA LEU A 102 7.79 -2.23 13.82
C LEU A 102 8.22 -3.52 14.54
N CYS A 103 7.47 -4.62 14.38
CA CYS A 103 7.79 -5.90 14.99
C CYS A 103 9.21 -6.35 14.63
N GLU A 104 9.98 -6.82 15.63
CA GLU A 104 11.35 -7.31 15.43
C GLU A 104 11.41 -8.58 14.59
N GLU A 105 10.32 -9.36 14.55
CA GLU A 105 10.16 -10.58 13.76
C GLU A 105 9.10 -10.43 12.66
N LEU A 106 8.91 -9.21 12.15
CA LEU A 106 7.88 -8.92 11.15
C LEU A 106 8.08 -9.78 9.89
N LYS A 107 7.01 -10.44 9.50
CA LYS A 107 6.88 -11.11 8.20
C LYS A 107 5.68 -10.55 7.46
N VAL A 108 5.72 -10.63 6.16
CA VAL A 108 4.61 -10.17 5.30
C VAL A 108 4.21 -11.32 4.36
N MET A 109 2.91 -11.52 4.23
CA MET A 109 2.34 -12.47 3.27
C MET A 109 2.82 -12.12 1.86
N GLY A 110 3.18 -13.12 1.07
CA GLY A 110 3.73 -12.91 -0.27
C GLY A 110 5.24 -12.70 -0.34
N PHE A 111 5.93 -12.56 0.80
CA PHE A 111 7.39 -12.38 0.86
C PHE A 111 8.10 -13.39 1.77
N GLN A 112 7.86 -13.35 3.08
CA GLN A 112 8.46 -14.28 4.04
C GLN A 112 7.51 -15.41 4.43
N THR A 113 6.21 -15.24 4.16
CA THR A 113 5.19 -16.28 4.31
C THR A 113 4.40 -16.40 3.01
N THR A 114 3.62 -17.49 2.87
CA THR A 114 2.74 -17.69 1.72
C THR A 114 1.78 -16.52 1.56
N GLY A 115 1.69 -15.97 0.35
CA GLY A 115 0.76 -14.92 -0.01
C GLY A 115 -0.56 -15.43 -0.56
N THR A 116 -1.41 -14.50 -0.95
CA THR A 116 -2.82 -14.72 -1.29
C THR A 116 -3.08 -15.03 -2.76
N ALA A 117 -2.03 -15.19 -3.61
CA ALA A 117 -2.20 -15.47 -5.03
C ALA A 117 -2.64 -16.92 -5.30
N SER A 118 -3.86 -17.24 -4.86
CA SER A 118 -4.55 -18.51 -5.01
C SER A 118 -6.07 -18.27 -5.01
N GLU A 119 -6.86 -19.26 -5.44
CA GLU A 119 -8.32 -19.12 -5.43
C GLU A 119 -8.91 -19.02 -4.03
N TYR A 120 -8.28 -19.69 -3.03
CA TYR A 120 -8.69 -19.68 -1.63
C TYR A 120 -7.46 -19.50 -0.73
N PHE A 121 -7.66 -18.81 0.39
CA PHE A 121 -6.62 -18.57 1.38
C PHE A 121 -7.17 -18.71 2.80
N ALA A 122 -6.60 -19.63 3.59
CA ALA A 122 -6.94 -19.77 5.00
C ALA A 122 -6.06 -18.82 5.82
N VAL A 123 -6.69 -18.00 6.65
CA VAL A 123 -6.01 -16.96 7.43
C VAL A 123 -6.64 -16.83 8.81
N ASP A 124 -5.84 -16.43 9.80
CA ASP A 124 -6.32 -16.09 11.13
C ASP A 124 -7.39 -15.00 11.04
N ALA A 125 -8.52 -15.22 11.69
CA ALA A 125 -9.67 -14.31 11.65
C ALA A 125 -9.32 -12.89 12.15
N SER A 126 -8.35 -12.76 13.04
CA SER A 126 -7.84 -11.46 13.52
C SER A 126 -7.18 -10.60 12.47
N LYS A 127 -6.80 -11.19 11.32
CA LYS A 127 -6.20 -10.53 10.17
C LYS A 127 -7.23 -10.10 9.12
N VAL A 128 -8.48 -10.41 9.31
CA VAL A 128 -9.53 -10.18 8.34
C VAL A 128 -10.40 -9.01 8.75
N THR A 129 -10.59 -8.07 7.84
CA THR A 129 -11.43 -6.89 8.05
C THR A 129 -12.60 -6.90 7.07
N PRO A 130 -13.86 -6.86 7.56
CA PRO A 130 -15.02 -6.65 6.71
C PRO A 130 -14.92 -5.33 5.94
N ILE A 131 -15.38 -5.35 4.68
CA ILE A 131 -15.52 -4.15 3.86
C ILE A 131 -16.99 -3.89 3.56
N PRO A 132 -17.40 -2.64 3.26
CA PRO A 132 -18.79 -2.31 2.93
C PRO A 132 -19.33 -3.14 1.76
N GLU A 133 -20.61 -3.49 1.82
CA GLU A 133 -21.27 -4.30 0.78
C GLU A 133 -21.31 -3.63 -0.59
N ASP A 134 -21.40 -2.30 -0.62
CA ASP A 134 -21.39 -1.47 -1.83
C ASP A 134 -19.99 -1.22 -2.40
N MET A 135 -18.93 -1.55 -1.65
CA MET A 135 -17.55 -1.48 -2.14
C MET A 135 -17.29 -2.62 -3.13
N SER A 136 -16.68 -2.30 -4.28
CA SER A 136 -16.23 -3.32 -5.23
C SER A 136 -15.05 -4.13 -4.68
N TYR A 137 -14.77 -5.29 -5.25
CA TYR A 137 -13.58 -6.06 -4.86
C TYR A 137 -12.28 -5.37 -5.28
N GLU A 138 -12.30 -4.63 -6.39
CA GLU A 138 -11.19 -3.79 -6.84
C GLU A 138 -10.85 -2.73 -5.79
N GLU A 139 -11.85 -1.99 -5.30
CA GLU A 139 -11.68 -1.02 -4.23
C GLU A 139 -11.22 -1.68 -2.93
N GLY A 140 -11.78 -2.86 -2.61
CA GLY A 140 -11.39 -3.66 -1.45
C GLY A 140 -9.92 -4.07 -1.46
N ALA A 141 -9.37 -4.43 -2.63
CA ALA A 141 -7.96 -4.75 -2.78
C ALA A 141 -7.04 -3.52 -2.63
N MET A 142 -7.57 -2.32 -2.88
CA MET A 142 -6.85 -1.06 -2.70
C MET A 142 -6.75 -0.60 -1.23
N ILE A 143 -7.46 -1.23 -0.29
CA ILE A 143 -7.45 -0.82 1.12
C ILE A 143 -6.05 -0.97 1.73
N GLU A 144 -5.34 -2.04 1.40
CA GLU A 144 -3.98 -2.26 1.93
C GLU A 144 -3.03 -1.12 1.50
N PRO A 145 -2.80 -0.83 0.20
CA PRO A 145 -1.92 0.27 -0.19
C PRO A 145 -2.45 1.65 0.24
N LEU A 146 -3.78 1.83 0.36
CA LEU A 146 -4.35 3.05 0.92
C LEU A 146 -4.00 3.21 2.41
N ALA A 147 -3.97 2.12 3.18
CA ALA A 147 -3.56 2.16 4.59
C ALA A 147 -2.10 2.61 4.74
N VAL A 148 -1.21 2.23 3.82
CA VAL A 148 0.18 2.74 3.75
C VAL A 148 0.19 4.25 3.55
N ALA A 149 -0.59 4.77 2.59
CA ALA A 149 -0.69 6.19 2.33
C ALA A 149 -1.25 6.99 3.53
N VAL A 150 -2.33 6.48 4.14
CA VAL A 150 -2.93 7.07 5.36
C VAL A 150 -1.93 7.10 6.50
N HIS A 151 -1.17 6.01 6.71
CA HIS A 151 -0.13 5.96 7.72
C HIS A 151 0.96 7.01 7.45
N GLY A 152 1.45 7.10 6.23
CA GLY A 152 2.46 8.09 5.82
C GLY A 152 1.99 9.53 6.05
N VAL A 153 0.77 9.87 5.64
CA VAL A 153 0.22 11.23 5.83
C VAL A 153 0.09 11.55 7.32
N LYS A 154 -0.38 10.61 8.14
CA LYS A 154 -0.53 10.80 9.59
C LYS A 154 0.78 10.97 10.36
N GLN A 155 1.94 10.58 9.80
CA GLN A 155 3.24 10.86 10.46
C GLN A 155 3.48 12.37 10.65
N MET A 156 2.85 13.21 9.83
CA MET A 156 2.95 14.67 9.94
C MET A 156 1.94 15.29 10.92
N GLY A 157 1.04 14.50 11.48
CA GLY A 157 -0.08 14.98 12.29
C GLY A 157 -1.21 15.51 11.43
N ASP A 158 -1.79 16.66 11.83
CA ASP A 158 -2.90 17.30 11.09
C ASP A 158 -2.35 18.05 9.88
N VAL A 159 -2.80 17.67 8.68
CA VAL A 159 -2.43 18.32 7.41
C VAL A 159 -3.49 19.30 6.92
N LYS A 160 -4.54 19.54 7.68
CA LYS A 160 -5.63 20.44 7.31
C LYS A 160 -5.12 21.86 7.06
N GLY A 161 -5.49 22.41 5.90
CA GLY A 161 -5.10 23.76 5.48
C GLY A 161 -3.63 23.87 5.02
N MET A 162 -2.86 22.79 4.96
CA MET A 162 -1.47 22.80 4.52
C MET A 162 -1.35 22.72 2.99
N ASN A 163 -0.29 23.30 2.45
CA ASN A 163 0.18 23.11 1.08
C ASN A 163 1.11 21.90 1.05
N ILE A 164 0.80 20.91 0.22
CA ILE A 164 1.50 19.62 0.21
C ILE A 164 2.07 19.33 -1.18
N THR A 165 3.32 18.89 -1.22
CA THR A 165 3.93 18.33 -2.42
C THR A 165 4.18 16.84 -2.26
N VAL A 166 3.84 16.07 -3.29
CA VAL A 166 4.17 14.65 -3.40
C VAL A 166 5.11 14.47 -4.60
N ILE A 167 6.27 13.87 -4.37
CA ILE A 167 7.25 13.56 -5.41
C ILE A 167 7.08 12.08 -5.80
N GLY A 168 6.76 11.82 -7.07
CA GLY A 168 6.42 10.51 -7.59
C GLY A 168 4.90 10.28 -7.66
N ALA A 169 4.36 10.14 -8.88
CA ALA A 169 2.95 9.87 -9.15
C ALA A 169 2.67 8.37 -9.41
N GLY A 170 3.50 7.47 -8.85
CA GLY A 170 3.23 6.04 -8.81
C GLY A 170 2.01 5.72 -7.93
N PRO A 171 1.62 4.44 -7.76
CA PRO A 171 0.46 4.06 -6.96
C PRO A 171 0.46 4.67 -5.56
N ILE A 172 1.56 4.55 -4.82
CA ILE A 172 1.66 5.10 -3.46
C ILE A 172 1.61 6.62 -3.46
N GLY A 173 2.36 7.31 -4.34
CA GLY A 173 2.33 8.77 -4.38
C GLY A 173 0.96 9.33 -4.73
N ASN A 174 0.25 8.68 -5.66
CA ASN A 174 -1.11 9.07 -5.99
C ASN A 174 -2.07 8.87 -4.79
N LEU A 175 -1.98 7.75 -4.07
CA LEU A 175 -2.77 7.51 -2.87
C LEU A 175 -2.42 8.49 -1.73
N VAL A 176 -1.15 8.83 -1.54
CA VAL A 176 -0.71 9.85 -0.57
C VAL A 176 -1.31 11.21 -0.92
N ALA A 177 -1.28 11.62 -2.19
CA ALA A 177 -1.85 12.89 -2.63
C ALA A 177 -3.37 12.95 -2.42
N GLN A 178 -4.10 11.89 -2.77
CA GLN A 178 -5.54 11.78 -2.53
C GLN A 178 -5.86 11.79 -1.02
N THR A 179 -5.09 11.05 -0.22
CA THR A 179 -5.24 11.00 1.24
C THR A 179 -5.04 12.36 1.87
N ALA A 180 -3.96 13.06 1.50
CA ALA A 180 -3.70 14.42 2.00
C ALA A 180 -4.85 15.36 1.66
N LYS A 181 -5.37 15.29 0.44
CA LYS A 181 -6.53 16.06 0.00
C LYS A 181 -7.79 15.70 0.77
N GLY A 182 -8.08 14.42 0.94
CA GLY A 182 -9.22 13.93 1.73
C GLY A 182 -9.14 14.31 3.22
N MET A 183 -7.93 14.48 3.77
CA MET A 183 -7.69 14.99 5.13
C MET A 183 -7.70 16.52 5.22
N GLY A 184 -8.04 17.23 4.15
CA GLY A 184 -8.27 18.67 4.17
C GLY A 184 -7.05 19.54 3.89
N ALA A 185 -6.00 19.01 3.23
CA ALA A 185 -4.93 19.85 2.70
C ALA A 185 -5.51 20.99 1.84
N ALA A 186 -4.94 22.18 1.95
CA ALA A 186 -5.42 23.35 1.20
C ALA A 186 -5.17 23.20 -0.30
N LYS A 187 -4.00 22.69 -0.66
CA LYS A 187 -3.61 22.44 -2.04
C LYS A 187 -2.57 21.33 -2.11
N VAL A 188 -2.70 20.44 -3.09
CA VAL A 188 -1.78 19.33 -3.31
C VAL A 188 -1.17 19.41 -4.70
N MET A 189 0.17 19.43 -4.76
CA MET A 189 0.95 19.28 -5.98
C MET A 189 1.57 17.88 -6.02
N ILE A 190 1.49 17.22 -7.16
CA ILE A 190 2.20 15.95 -7.42
C ILE A 190 3.14 16.11 -8.61
N THR A 191 4.32 15.50 -8.53
CA THR A 191 5.33 15.56 -9.58
C THR A 191 5.76 14.17 -10.01
N ASP A 192 6.03 13.99 -11.29
CA ASP A 192 6.61 12.76 -11.86
C ASP A 192 7.33 13.11 -13.16
N VAL A 193 8.02 12.14 -13.76
CA VAL A 193 8.61 12.21 -15.09
C VAL A 193 7.72 11.56 -16.17
N SER A 194 6.64 10.89 -15.76
CA SER A 194 5.70 10.16 -16.62
C SER A 194 4.39 10.91 -16.75
N ASP A 195 4.07 11.35 -17.96
CA ASP A 195 2.80 12.01 -18.25
C ASP A 195 1.59 11.10 -17.98
N LEU A 196 1.70 9.80 -18.29
CA LEU A 196 0.65 8.82 -18.01
C LEU A 196 0.26 8.76 -16.54
N ARG A 197 1.25 8.80 -15.63
CA ARG A 197 1.01 8.80 -14.18
C ARG A 197 0.40 10.12 -13.71
N LEU A 198 0.85 11.22 -14.29
CA LEU A 198 0.32 12.55 -13.99
C LEU A 198 -1.11 12.74 -14.50
N GLU A 199 -1.46 12.19 -15.65
CA GLU A 199 -2.84 12.14 -16.12
C GLU A 199 -3.74 11.37 -15.15
N LYS A 200 -3.30 10.20 -14.65
CA LYS A 200 -4.03 9.46 -13.65
C LYS A 200 -4.19 10.26 -12.34
N ALA A 201 -3.17 10.95 -11.88
CA ALA A 201 -3.27 11.83 -10.71
C ALA A 201 -4.28 12.97 -10.92
N LYS A 202 -4.33 13.54 -12.13
CA LYS A 202 -5.30 14.57 -12.50
C LYS A 202 -6.74 14.02 -12.52
N GLU A 203 -6.95 12.81 -13.06
CA GLU A 203 -8.24 12.12 -13.02
C GLU A 203 -8.71 11.89 -11.57
N CYS A 204 -7.78 11.62 -10.65
CA CYS A 204 -8.04 11.49 -9.22
C CYS A 204 -8.26 12.84 -8.52
N GLY A 205 -8.28 13.95 -9.26
CA GLY A 205 -8.61 15.27 -8.75
C GLY A 205 -7.47 15.98 -8.02
N ILE A 206 -6.20 15.65 -8.28
CA ILE A 206 -5.06 16.35 -7.69
C ILE A 206 -4.94 17.76 -8.32
N ASP A 207 -4.69 18.78 -7.49
CA ASP A 207 -4.81 20.18 -7.88
C ASP A 207 -3.76 20.63 -8.88
N VAL A 208 -2.52 20.17 -8.72
CA VAL A 208 -1.38 20.54 -9.58
C VAL A 208 -0.56 19.29 -9.91
N CYS A 209 -0.45 18.97 -11.20
CA CYS A 209 0.34 17.85 -11.70
C CYS A 209 1.46 18.39 -12.59
N VAL A 210 2.72 18.08 -12.26
CA VAL A 210 3.88 18.65 -12.93
C VAL A 210 4.85 17.57 -13.42
N ASN A 211 5.17 17.60 -14.72
CA ASN A 211 6.24 16.79 -15.28
C ASN A 211 7.59 17.52 -15.12
N THR A 212 8.47 16.96 -14.30
CA THR A 212 9.78 17.55 -13.96
C THR A 212 10.82 17.39 -15.06
N LEU A 213 10.51 16.70 -16.17
CA LEU A 213 11.34 16.75 -17.39
C LEU A 213 11.12 18.05 -18.18
N HIS A 214 9.96 18.70 -18.00
CA HIS A 214 9.56 19.87 -18.79
C HIS A 214 9.50 21.15 -17.97
N LYS A 215 9.49 21.05 -16.65
CA LYS A 215 9.41 22.21 -15.74
C LYS A 215 10.31 22.04 -14.54
N ASP A 216 11.05 23.09 -14.19
CA ASP A 216 11.86 23.08 -12.97
C ASP A 216 10.99 22.89 -11.72
N PHE A 217 11.43 22.02 -10.82
CA PHE A 217 10.69 21.68 -9.60
C PHE A 217 10.48 22.90 -8.69
N GLY A 218 11.50 23.76 -8.55
CA GLY A 218 11.40 24.95 -7.70
C GLY A 218 10.49 26.01 -8.27
N GLU A 219 10.51 26.23 -9.59
CA GLU A 219 9.59 27.13 -10.30
C GLU A 219 8.14 26.63 -10.15
N ALA A 220 7.91 25.34 -10.35
CA ALA A 220 6.59 24.72 -10.17
C ALA A 220 6.07 24.89 -8.74
N MET A 221 6.93 24.73 -7.74
CA MET A 221 6.62 24.89 -6.33
C MET A 221 6.17 26.34 -6.03
N VAL A 222 6.90 27.34 -6.53
CA VAL A 222 6.56 28.77 -6.32
C VAL A 222 5.28 29.11 -7.05
N GLU A 223 5.06 28.61 -8.26
CA GLU A 223 3.81 28.83 -9.01
C GLU A 223 2.61 28.19 -8.32
N ALA A 224 2.79 26.98 -7.75
CA ALA A 224 1.70 26.28 -7.06
C ALA A 224 1.32 26.94 -5.73
N PHE A 225 2.29 27.38 -4.92
CA PHE A 225 2.10 27.75 -3.52
C PHE A 225 2.58 29.16 -3.16
N GLY A 226 3.18 29.87 -4.10
CA GLY A 226 3.82 31.15 -3.83
C GLY A 226 5.21 31.03 -3.18
N PRO A 227 5.77 32.14 -2.68
CA PRO A 227 7.15 32.18 -2.15
C PRO A 227 7.36 31.33 -0.92
N ASP A 228 6.30 31.03 -0.18
CA ASP A 228 6.36 30.21 1.04
C ASP A 228 6.47 28.70 0.76
N LYS A 229 6.24 28.25 -0.48
CA LYS A 229 6.38 26.85 -0.93
C LYS A 229 5.44 25.89 -0.19
N ALA A 230 5.80 24.60 -0.16
CA ALA A 230 5.01 23.56 0.52
C ALA A 230 5.30 23.50 2.02
N ASP A 231 4.28 23.22 2.82
CA ASP A 231 4.41 22.93 4.25
C ASP A 231 4.99 21.53 4.49
N VAL A 232 4.62 20.57 3.64
CA VAL A 232 5.08 19.17 3.72
C VAL A 232 5.45 18.67 2.34
N ILE A 233 6.52 17.88 2.26
CA ILE A 233 6.91 17.16 1.06
C ILE A 233 6.96 15.66 1.39
N TYR A 234 6.19 14.87 0.64
CA TYR A 234 6.28 13.39 0.66
C TYR A 234 7.08 12.91 -0.53
N ASP A 235 8.21 12.23 -0.28
CA ASP A 235 9.01 11.59 -1.33
C ASP A 235 8.59 10.13 -1.50
N CYS A 236 7.80 9.85 -2.54
CA CYS A 236 7.34 8.52 -2.93
C CYS A 236 8.14 7.93 -4.12
N ALA A 237 9.20 8.63 -4.58
CA ALA A 237 10.09 8.15 -5.63
C ALA A 237 11.40 7.54 -5.08
N GLY A 238 11.87 8.01 -3.92
CA GLY A 238 12.91 7.38 -3.11
C GLY A 238 14.29 7.30 -3.77
N ASN A 239 14.74 8.37 -4.41
CA ASN A 239 16.08 8.43 -5.00
C ASN A 239 16.86 9.69 -4.57
N ASN A 240 18.16 9.71 -4.81
CA ASN A 240 19.03 10.81 -4.37
C ASN A 240 18.64 12.19 -4.94
N ILE A 241 18.08 12.24 -6.14
CA ILE A 241 17.67 13.49 -6.79
C ILE A 241 16.43 14.02 -6.09
N THR A 242 15.42 13.18 -5.90
CA THR A 242 14.14 13.57 -5.27
C THR A 242 14.31 13.90 -3.80
N MET A 243 15.14 13.16 -3.07
CA MET A 243 15.50 13.49 -1.69
C MET A 243 16.21 14.84 -1.60
N GLY A 244 17.17 15.11 -2.50
CA GLY A 244 17.84 16.42 -2.58
C GLY A 244 16.88 17.56 -2.87
N GLN A 245 15.92 17.36 -3.78
CA GLN A 245 14.85 18.32 -4.07
C GLN A 245 13.96 18.55 -2.85
N ALA A 246 13.52 17.49 -2.19
CA ALA A 246 12.68 17.58 -1.00
C ALA A 246 13.34 18.43 0.10
N ILE A 247 14.60 18.17 0.42
CA ILE A 247 15.34 18.93 1.44
C ILE A 247 15.55 20.40 1.02
N LYS A 248 15.91 20.64 -0.24
CA LYS A 248 16.18 22.00 -0.75
C LYS A 248 14.94 22.89 -0.77
N TYR A 249 13.77 22.32 -1.08
CA TYR A 249 12.56 23.10 -1.34
C TYR A 249 11.51 22.98 -0.24
N ALA A 250 11.74 22.18 0.80
CA ALA A 250 10.90 22.22 2.00
C ALA A 250 10.92 23.62 2.61
N ARG A 251 9.76 24.09 3.09
CA ARG A 251 9.66 25.34 3.84
C ARG A 251 10.54 25.26 5.07
N ASP A 252 11.20 26.35 5.45
CA ASP A 252 12.04 26.41 6.64
C ASP A 252 11.30 25.93 7.90
N ARG A 253 11.93 25.02 8.66
CA ARG A 253 11.38 24.37 9.86
C ARG A 253 10.13 23.49 9.61
N LYS A 254 9.92 23.00 8.40
CA LYS A 254 8.86 22.05 8.03
C LYS A 254 9.46 20.71 7.60
N SER A 255 8.62 19.76 7.25
CA SER A 255 9.00 18.35 7.25
C SER A 255 9.03 17.70 5.86
N VAL A 256 9.96 16.77 5.71
CA VAL A 256 10.05 15.81 4.59
C VAL A 256 9.72 14.43 5.13
N VAL A 257 8.87 13.68 4.45
CA VAL A 257 8.43 12.31 4.79
C VAL A 257 8.63 11.38 3.60
#